data_e79d981c843f0e2907731be0c67f7f46
#
_entry.id   e79d981c843f0e2907731be0c67f7f46
#
_cell.length_a   1.000
_cell.length_b   1.000
_cell.length_c   1.000
_cell.angle_alpha   90.00
_cell.angle_beta   90.00
_cell.angle_gamma   90.00
#
_symmetry.space_group_name_H-M   'P 1'
#
loop_
_entity.id
_entity.type
_entity.pdbx_description
1 polymer ?
#
loop_
_entity_poly.entity_id
_entity_poly.type
_entity_poly.pdbx_seq_one_letter_code
_entity_poly.pdbx_strand_id
1 'polypeptide(L)'
;MFTPKRMYLSICSAPGHEDVVKELYGDHGFFHEGDSGLDLFCLEDLVLPPRAYSVKIPLGVCMEAFYLQKQSYHNNHNNRTDQSGVRVPTSFYLYPRSSTGSKTPIRLSNSVGVIDSSYRGQLMAIVDNVSDEAFTLKKGERYFQVCAPDLGPISFEFVDSLSESTRGVGGLGSTGR
;
A
#
# COMPACT_ATOMS: atom_id res chain seq x y z
N MET A 1 -16.96 21.94 -9.80
CA MET A 1 -16.06 20.91 -10.35
C MET A 1 -15.47 20.15 -9.17
N PHE A 2 -15.71 18.84 -9.07
CA PHE A 2 -15.17 18.02 -7.98
C PHE A 2 -13.69 17.74 -8.28
N THR A 3 -12.79 18.31 -7.50
CA THR A 3 -11.36 17.98 -7.60
C THR A 3 -11.12 16.76 -6.71
N PRO A 4 -10.64 15.63 -7.24
CA PRO A 4 -10.34 14.47 -6.42
C PRO A 4 -9.30 14.84 -5.38
N LYS A 5 -9.49 14.38 -4.14
CA LYS A 5 -8.53 14.60 -3.08
C LYS A 5 -7.30 13.73 -3.34
N ARG A 6 -6.11 14.30 -3.17
CA ARG A 6 -4.86 13.54 -3.25
C ARG A 6 -4.62 12.81 -1.93
N MET A 7 -4.46 11.50 -1.99
CA MET A 7 -4.02 10.69 -0.85
C MET A 7 -2.50 10.73 -0.75
N TYR A 8 -2.00 10.91 0.47
CA TYR A 8 -0.56 10.86 0.79
C TYR A 8 -0.26 9.56 1.51
N LEU A 9 0.86 8.91 1.14
CA LEU A 9 1.38 7.73 1.77
C LEU A 9 2.74 8.03 2.37
N SER A 10 2.92 7.80 3.68
CA SER A 10 4.25 7.63 4.26
C SER A 10 4.55 6.14 4.29
N ILE A 11 5.71 5.75 3.78
CA ILE A 11 6.12 4.35 3.58
C ILE A 11 7.41 4.12 4.33
N CYS A 12 7.52 3.06 5.11
CA CYS A 12 8.79 2.59 5.65
C CYS A 12 9.01 1.12 5.34
N SER A 13 10.27 0.69 5.35
CA SER A 13 10.62 -0.72 5.25
C SER A 13 10.10 -1.49 6.45
N ALA A 14 9.57 -2.68 6.23
CA ALA A 14 9.31 -3.61 7.32
C ALA A 14 10.64 -4.14 7.88
N PRO A 15 10.71 -4.47 9.19
CA PRO A 15 11.93 -4.97 9.80
C PRO A 15 12.56 -6.15 9.04
N GLY A 16 13.85 -6.05 8.72
CA GLY A 16 14.60 -7.05 7.98
C GLY A 16 14.47 -6.99 6.45
N HIS A 17 13.77 -5.97 5.91
CA HIS A 17 13.58 -5.80 4.47
C HIS A 17 14.20 -4.48 3.93
N GLU A 18 14.98 -3.77 4.76
CA GLU A 18 15.48 -2.42 4.47
C GLU A 18 16.29 -2.39 3.17
N ASP A 19 17.24 -3.32 3.01
CA ASP A 19 18.13 -3.35 1.84
C ASP A 19 17.37 -3.65 0.55
N VAL A 20 16.49 -4.66 0.55
CA VAL A 20 15.73 -5.03 -0.64
C VAL A 20 14.68 -3.97 -1.02
N VAL A 21 14.06 -3.31 -0.03
CA VAL A 21 13.14 -2.20 -0.30
C VAL A 21 13.90 -1.03 -0.90
N LYS A 22 15.06 -0.68 -0.36
CA LYS A 22 15.92 0.36 -0.93
C LYS A 22 16.38 0.02 -2.36
N GLU A 23 16.75 -1.24 -2.62
CA GLU A 23 17.12 -1.71 -3.96
C GLU A 23 15.98 -1.53 -4.97
N LEU A 24 14.76 -1.98 -4.61
CA LEU A 24 13.64 -2.06 -5.54
C LEU A 24 12.87 -0.74 -5.72
N TYR A 25 12.87 0.12 -4.70
CA TYR A 25 12.10 1.37 -4.72
C TYR A 25 12.97 2.63 -4.90
N GLY A 26 14.30 2.48 -4.97
CA GLY A 26 15.26 3.61 -4.89
C GLY A 26 15.20 4.57 -6.07
N ASP A 27 14.80 4.16 -7.27
CA ASP A 27 14.79 5.01 -8.47
C ASP A 27 13.44 5.66 -8.78
N HIS A 28 12.38 5.32 -8.01
CA HIS A 28 11.01 5.84 -8.19
C HIS A 28 10.41 5.75 -9.60
N GLY A 29 11.11 5.15 -10.58
CA GLY A 29 10.67 5.03 -11.97
C GLY A 29 9.48 4.09 -12.20
N PHE A 30 8.97 3.49 -11.12
CA PHE A 30 7.84 2.55 -11.13
C PHE A 30 6.47 3.22 -10.95
N PHE A 31 6.41 4.54 -10.74
CA PHE A 31 5.17 5.30 -10.54
C PHE A 31 5.10 6.48 -11.50
N HIS A 32 3.95 6.66 -12.16
CA HIS A 32 3.68 7.78 -13.04
C HIS A 32 2.59 8.68 -12.43
N GLU A 33 2.76 9.99 -12.58
CA GLU A 33 1.74 10.95 -12.13
C GLU A 33 0.43 10.70 -12.88
N GLY A 34 -0.66 10.52 -12.12
CA GLY A 34 -1.98 10.19 -12.67
C GLY A 34 -2.33 8.70 -12.56
N ASP A 35 -1.40 7.83 -12.17
CA ASP A 35 -1.74 6.45 -11.84
C ASP A 35 -2.63 6.41 -10.59
N SER A 36 -3.69 5.59 -10.65
CA SER A 36 -4.59 5.37 -9.51
C SER A 36 -4.04 4.38 -8.48
N GLY A 37 -2.94 3.70 -8.80
CA GLY A 37 -2.32 2.69 -7.93
C GLY A 37 -0.81 2.86 -7.84
N LEU A 38 -0.28 2.75 -6.62
CA LEU A 38 1.15 2.61 -6.37
C LEU A 38 1.50 1.13 -6.37
N ASP A 39 2.33 0.71 -7.33
CA ASP A 39 2.77 -0.67 -7.48
C ASP A 39 3.66 -1.14 -6.33
N LEU A 40 3.53 -2.40 -5.95
CA LEU A 40 4.34 -3.06 -4.93
C LEU A 40 5.17 -4.19 -5.55
N PHE A 41 6.45 -4.23 -5.17
CA PHE A 41 7.39 -5.23 -5.66
C PHE A 41 7.32 -6.54 -4.89
N CYS A 42 7.53 -7.66 -5.61
CA CYS A 42 7.87 -8.94 -5.01
C CYS A 42 9.34 -8.90 -4.57
N LEU A 43 9.61 -9.27 -3.31
CA LEU A 43 10.93 -9.07 -2.71
C LEU A 43 11.94 -10.18 -3.04
N GLU A 44 11.43 -11.36 -3.35
CA GLU A 44 12.20 -12.57 -3.62
C GLU A 44 11.45 -13.49 -4.58
N ASP A 45 12.16 -14.47 -5.16
CA ASP A 45 11.49 -15.52 -5.91
C ASP A 45 10.72 -16.43 -4.96
N LEU A 46 9.39 -16.56 -5.18
CA LEU A 46 8.52 -17.40 -4.36
C LEU A 46 7.73 -18.38 -5.23
N VAL A 47 7.93 -19.67 -4.99
CA VAL A 47 7.21 -20.73 -5.69
C VAL A 47 5.88 -20.99 -5.00
N LEU A 48 4.79 -20.83 -5.73
CA LEU A 48 3.44 -21.18 -5.31
C LEU A 48 3.09 -22.56 -5.90
N PRO A 49 2.86 -23.58 -5.05
CA PRO A 49 2.46 -24.91 -5.53
C PRO A 49 1.18 -24.87 -6.39
N PRO A 50 0.94 -25.90 -7.19
CA PRO A 50 -0.34 -26.06 -7.87
C PRO A 50 -1.50 -26.02 -6.89
N ARG A 51 -2.59 -25.29 -7.25
CA ARG A 51 -3.80 -25.20 -6.43
C ARG A 51 -3.56 -24.74 -4.98
N ALA A 52 -2.48 -24.00 -4.72
CA ALA A 52 -2.24 -23.42 -3.40
C ALA A 52 -3.26 -22.33 -3.09
N TYR A 53 -3.75 -22.29 -1.85
CA TYR A 53 -4.72 -21.30 -1.37
C TYR A 53 -4.20 -20.52 -0.17
N SER A 54 -4.58 -19.27 -0.10
CA SER A 54 -4.31 -18.37 1.04
C SER A 54 -2.83 -18.27 1.42
N VAL A 55 -1.95 -18.29 0.42
CA VAL A 55 -0.51 -18.12 0.64
C VAL A 55 -0.24 -16.65 0.93
N LYS A 56 0.44 -16.38 2.05
CA LYS A 56 0.80 -15.02 2.47
C LYS A 56 2.10 -14.59 1.82
N ILE A 57 2.06 -13.50 1.07
CA ILE A 57 3.21 -12.89 0.40
C ILE A 57 3.58 -11.60 1.13
N PRO A 58 4.72 -11.53 1.82
CA PRO A 58 5.20 -10.31 2.42
C PRO A 58 5.62 -9.30 1.34
N LEU A 59 5.19 -8.05 1.49
CA LEU A 59 5.50 -6.99 0.53
C LEU A 59 6.61 -6.03 1.03
N GLY A 60 7.17 -6.29 2.21
CA GLY A 60 8.35 -5.63 2.75
C GLY A 60 8.16 -4.19 3.19
N VAL A 61 6.97 -3.63 3.04
CA VAL A 61 6.68 -2.24 3.38
C VAL A 61 5.55 -2.14 4.39
N CYS A 62 5.64 -1.12 5.27
CA CYS A 62 4.58 -0.65 6.13
C CYS A 62 4.13 0.72 5.63
N MET A 63 2.85 1.03 5.73
CA MET A 63 2.30 2.27 5.20
C MET A 63 1.28 2.90 6.15
N GLU A 64 1.24 4.23 6.14
CA GLU A 64 0.11 5.02 6.63
C GLU A 64 -0.39 5.93 5.52
N ALA A 65 -1.71 6.10 5.44
CA ALA A 65 -2.36 6.94 4.46
C ALA A 65 -3.12 8.08 5.12
N PHE A 66 -3.08 9.27 4.50
CA PHE A 66 -3.81 10.43 5.00
C PHE A 66 -4.17 11.40 3.87
N TYR A 67 -5.17 12.24 4.15
CA TYR A 67 -5.47 13.43 3.37
C TYR A 67 -4.98 14.68 4.11
N LEU A 68 -4.56 15.71 3.37
CA LEU A 68 -4.27 17.01 3.95
C LEU A 68 -5.54 17.86 3.92
N GLN A 69 -6.00 18.25 5.10
CA GLN A 69 -7.14 19.15 5.27
C GLN A 69 -6.65 20.55 5.65
N LYS A 70 -7.00 21.56 4.86
CA LYS A 70 -6.70 22.95 5.20
C LYS A 70 -7.45 23.33 6.47
N GLN A 71 -6.75 23.81 7.49
CA GLN A 71 -7.37 24.46 8.62
C GLN A 71 -7.70 25.90 8.26
N SER A 72 -8.98 26.25 8.25
CA SER A 72 -9.42 27.65 8.16
C SER A 72 -9.43 28.24 9.57
N TYR A 73 -8.34 28.83 10.01
CA TYR A 73 -8.38 29.68 11.20
C TYR A 73 -8.90 31.06 10.81
N HIS A 74 -10.09 31.41 11.28
CA HIS A 74 -10.55 32.80 11.31
C HIS A 74 -9.83 33.51 12.47
N ASN A 75 -8.58 33.88 12.26
CA ASN A 75 -7.91 34.82 13.15
C ASN A 75 -8.07 36.22 12.60
N ASN A 76 -8.82 37.03 13.33
CA ASN A 76 -9.22 38.40 12.99
C ASN A 76 -8.06 39.43 12.92
N HIS A 77 -6.78 39.05 12.97
CA HIS A 77 -5.73 40.07 13.08
C HIS A 77 -4.42 39.85 12.29
N ASN A 78 -4.24 38.85 11.46
CA ASN A 78 -3.14 38.87 10.48
C ASN A 78 -3.40 37.85 9.37
N ASN A 79 -3.41 38.29 8.12
CA ASN A 79 -3.53 37.49 6.88
C ASN A 79 -2.29 36.57 6.65
N ARG A 80 -1.94 35.71 7.60
CA ARG A 80 -1.00 34.60 7.38
C ARG A 80 -1.82 33.34 7.33
N THR A 81 -2.10 32.86 6.13
CA THR A 81 -2.55 31.49 5.87
C THR A 81 -1.37 30.57 6.17
N ASP A 82 -1.38 29.95 7.34
CA ASP A 82 -0.49 28.82 7.60
C ASP A 82 -0.94 27.67 6.67
N GLN A 83 -0.05 27.29 5.74
CA GLN A 83 -0.33 26.25 4.76
C GLN A 83 -0.09 24.82 5.31
N SER A 84 0.16 24.67 6.62
CA SER A 84 0.27 23.36 7.26
C SER A 84 -1.10 22.70 7.34
N GLY A 85 -1.43 21.84 6.37
CA GLY A 85 -2.65 21.04 6.41
C GLY A 85 -2.59 20.01 7.55
N VAL A 86 -3.71 19.81 8.25
CA VAL A 86 -3.84 18.70 9.23
C VAL A 86 -3.90 17.39 8.48
N ARG A 87 -3.09 16.42 8.90
CA ARG A 87 -3.16 15.04 8.39
C ARG A 87 -4.42 14.36 8.93
N VAL A 88 -5.32 13.95 8.05
CA VAL A 88 -6.53 13.17 8.38
C VAL A 88 -6.30 11.75 7.91
N PRO A 89 -6.09 10.78 8.83
CA PRO A 89 -5.85 9.39 8.46
C PRO A 89 -6.98 8.81 7.61
N THR A 90 -6.62 7.95 6.65
CA THR A 90 -7.58 7.25 5.81
C THR A 90 -7.17 5.79 5.61
N SER A 91 -8.15 4.92 5.41
CA SER A 91 -7.93 3.54 4.95
C SER A 91 -7.61 3.55 3.46
N PHE A 92 -7.05 2.47 2.94
CA PHE A 92 -6.75 2.29 1.53
C PHE A 92 -6.89 0.82 1.13
N TYR A 93 -6.79 0.54 -0.17
CA TYR A 93 -6.99 -0.80 -0.70
C TYR A 93 -5.71 -1.39 -1.27
N LEU A 94 -5.55 -2.70 -1.13
CA LEU A 94 -4.59 -3.52 -1.85
C LEU A 94 -5.32 -4.28 -2.96
N TYR A 95 -4.95 -4.03 -4.20
CA TYR A 95 -5.49 -4.67 -5.40
C TYR A 95 -4.43 -5.48 -6.14
N PRO A 96 -4.83 -6.49 -6.94
CA PRO A 96 -3.95 -6.99 -7.98
C PRO A 96 -3.76 -5.92 -9.06
N ARG A 97 -2.62 -5.94 -9.74
CA ARG A 97 -2.47 -5.17 -10.98
C ARG A 97 -3.31 -5.80 -12.11
N SER A 98 -3.67 -5.03 -13.11
CA SER A 98 -4.45 -5.49 -14.26
C SER A 98 -3.82 -6.70 -14.97
N SER A 99 -2.49 -6.73 -15.05
CA SER A 99 -1.74 -7.84 -15.66
C SER A 99 -1.71 -9.11 -14.81
N THR A 100 -1.85 -9.01 -13.48
CA THR A 100 -1.77 -10.17 -12.58
C THR A 100 -2.81 -11.22 -12.94
N GLY A 101 -4.07 -10.81 -13.00
CA GLY A 101 -5.15 -11.73 -13.33
C GLY A 101 -5.23 -12.17 -14.79
N SER A 102 -4.64 -11.41 -15.72
CA SER A 102 -4.70 -11.72 -17.17
C SER A 102 -3.49 -12.52 -17.68
N LYS A 103 -2.33 -12.38 -17.01
CA LYS A 103 -1.08 -13.01 -17.47
C LYS A 103 -0.52 -14.07 -16.50
N THR A 104 -1.14 -14.22 -15.33
CA THR A 104 -0.71 -15.19 -14.32
C THR A 104 -1.90 -15.97 -13.76
N PRO A 105 -1.66 -17.15 -13.17
CA PRO A 105 -2.71 -17.89 -12.48
C PRO A 105 -2.97 -17.38 -11.05
N ILE A 106 -2.45 -16.21 -10.68
CA ILE A 106 -2.53 -15.70 -9.31
C ILE A 106 -3.79 -14.87 -9.11
N ARG A 107 -4.46 -15.07 -7.98
CA ARG A 107 -5.62 -14.30 -7.53
C ARG A 107 -5.42 -13.88 -6.09
N LEU A 108 -5.91 -12.68 -5.71
CA LEU A 108 -6.04 -12.35 -4.30
C LEU A 108 -7.17 -13.19 -3.70
N SER A 109 -6.87 -13.98 -2.65
CA SER A 109 -7.82 -14.87 -1.98
C SER A 109 -9.01 -14.11 -1.40
N ASN A 110 -8.77 -12.88 -0.93
CA ASN A 110 -9.79 -11.97 -0.38
C ASN A 110 -10.37 -10.98 -1.41
N SER A 111 -10.05 -11.14 -2.69
CA SER A 111 -10.42 -10.25 -3.80
C SER A 111 -9.84 -8.84 -3.69
N VAL A 112 -9.96 -8.21 -2.53
CA VAL A 112 -9.45 -6.87 -2.18
C VAL A 112 -8.94 -6.89 -0.75
N GLY A 113 -7.73 -6.40 -0.53
CA GLY A 113 -7.21 -6.13 0.80
C GLY A 113 -7.70 -4.76 1.30
N VAL A 114 -8.37 -4.73 2.44
CA VAL A 114 -8.73 -3.47 3.11
C VAL A 114 -7.69 -3.19 4.18
N ILE A 115 -6.98 -2.07 4.04
CA ILE A 115 -5.94 -1.66 4.98
C ILE A 115 -6.49 -0.52 5.83
N ASP A 116 -6.68 -0.79 7.11
CA ASP A 116 -7.24 0.18 8.05
C ASP A 116 -6.28 1.34 8.29
N SER A 117 -6.81 2.53 8.51
CA SER A 117 -6.04 3.77 8.75
C SER A 117 -5.11 3.70 9.97
N SER A 118 -5.40 2.82 10.93
CA SER A 118 -4.60 2.60 12.14
C SER A 118 -3.62 1.41 12.04
N TYR A 119 -3.60 0.68 10.91
CA TYR A 119 -2.67 -0.42 10.71
C TYR A 119 -1.25 0.10 10.42
N ARG A 120 -0.24 -0.47 11.09
CA ARG A 120 1.18 -0.11 10.92
C ARG A 120 2.07 -1.32 10.64
N GLY A 121 1.47 -2.50 10.50
CA GLY A 121 2.22 -3.72 10.19
C GLY A 121 2.63 -3.79 8.73
N GLN A 122 3.47 -4.79 8.44
CA GLN A 122 3.88 -5.11 7.07
C GLN A 122 2.67 -5.45 6.20
N LEU A 123 2.60 -4.87 5.01
CA LEU A 123 1.59 -5.24 4.02
C LEU A 123 1.82 -6.67 3.52
N MET A 124 0.74 -7.41 3.44
CA MET A 124 0.72 -8.81 2.99
C MET A 124 -0.32 -8.96 1.89
N ALA A 125 0.07 -9.57 0.76
CA ALA A 125 -0.91 -10.10 -0.18
C ALA A 125 -1.23 -11.56 0.20
N ILE A 126 -2.52 -11.92 0.20
CA ILE A 126 -2.95 -13.30 0.39
C ILE A 126 -3.41 -13.80 -0.96
N VAL A 127 -2.78 -14.84 -1.49
CA VAL A 127 -2.97 -15.26 -2.88
C VAL A 127 -3.31 -16.73 -3.01
N ASP A 128 -4.03 -17.03 -4.10
CA ASP A 128 -4.29 -18.38 -4.59
C ASP A 128 -3.57 -18.57 -5.92
N ASN A 129 -3.00 -19.75 -6.14
CA ASN A 129 -2.61 -20.22 -7.46
C ASN A 129 -3.73 -21.10 -8.00
N VAL A 130 -4.49 -20.60 -8.96
CA VAL A 130 -5.66 -21.31 -9.51
C VAL A 130 -5.33 -22.32 -10.61
N SER A 131 -4.04 -22.50 -10.96
CA SER A 131 -3.60 -23.49 -11.98
C SER A 131 -3.21 -24.83 -11.39
N ASP A 132 -3.14 -25.84 -12.26
CA ASP A 132 -2.63 -27.17 -11.93
C ASP A 132 -1.09 -27.26 -11.97
N GLU A 133 -0.42 -26.13 -12.24
CA GLU A 133 1.03 -26.01 -12.29
C GLU A 133 1.55 -25.07 -11.23
N ALA A 134 2.79 -25.29 -10.80
CA ALA A 134 3.46 -24.35 -9.90
C ALA A 134 3.72 -23.02 -10.63
N PHE A 135 3.57 -21.90 -9.91
CA PHE A 135 3.87 -20.59 -10.44
C PHE A 135 4.90 -19.89 -9.55
N THR A 136 5.92 -19.28 -10.15
CA THR A 136 6.93 -18.53 -9.40
C THR A 136 6.67 -17.03 -9.52
N LEU A 137 6.35 -16.39 -8.40
CA LEU A 137 6.47 -14.94 -8.28
C LEU A 137 7.96 -14.59 -8.34
N LYS A 138 8.32 -13.61 -9.16
CA LYS A 138 9.73 -13.21 -9.37
C LYS A 138 10.08 -11.96 -8.60
N LYS A 139 11.27 -11.96 -7.96
CA LYS A 139 11.85 -10.77 -7.34
C LYS A 139 11.87 -9.60 -8.34
N GLY A 140 11.48 -8.41 -7.87
CA GLY A 140 11.44 -7.19 -8.69
C GLY A 140 10.22 -7.07 -9.60
N GLU A 141 9.42 -8.13 -9.78
CA GLU A 141 8.15 -8.04 -10.48
C GLU A 141 7.06 -7.44 -9.60
N ARG A 142 6.08 -6.79 -10.23
CA ARG A 142 4.99 -6.09 -9.56
C ARG A 142 3.66 -6.77 -9.86
N TYR A 143 3.08 -7.41 -8.85
CA TYR A 143 1.81 -8.14 -8.97
C TYR A 143 0.65 -7.43 -8.28
N PHE A 144 0.94 -6.52 -7.35
CA PHE A 144 -0.04 -5.84 -6.51
C PHE A 144 0.19 -4.34 -6.54
N GLN A 145 -0.84 -3.60 -6.14
CA GLN A 145 -0.81 -2.14 -6.03
C GLN A 145 -1.70 -1.67 -4.88
N VAL A 146 -1.37 -0.54 -4.29
CA VAL A 146 -2.25 0.15 -3.33
C VAL A 146 -2.95 1.30 -4.01
N CYS A 147 -4.24 1.48 -3.70
CA CYS A 147 -5.08 2.52 -4.28
C CYS A 147 -5.80 3.31 -3.20
N ALA A 148 -6.03 4.60 -3.46
CA ALA A 148 -6.89 5.43 -2.64
C ALA A 148 -8.34 4.91 -2.65
N PRO A 149 -9.15 5.18 -1.60
CA PRO A 149 -10.54 4.74 -1.52
C PRO A 149 -11.42 5.21 -2.68
N ASP A 150 -11.10 6.38 -3.23
CA ASP A 150 -11.82 7.03 -4.34
C ASP A 150 -11.08 6.91 -5.68
N LEU A 151 -10.00 6.10 -5.74
CA LEU A 151 -9.10 5.99 -6.88
C LEU A 151 -8.48 7.33 -7.31
N GLY A 152 -8.48 8.31 -6.41
CA GLY A 152 -7.86 9.61 -6.60
C GLY A 152 -6.32 9.52 -6.68
N PRO A 153 -5.67 10.65 -7.03
CA PRO A 153 -4.22 10.67 -7.19
C PRO A 153 -3.51 10.38 -5.86
N ILE A 154 -2.35 9.72 -5.96
CA ILE A 154 -1.50 9.37 -4.83
C ILE A 154 -0.22 10.21 -4.88
N SER A 155 0.29 10.59 -3.71
CA SER A 155 1.67 11.00 -3.51
C SER A 155 2.27 10.18 -2.38
N PHE A 156 3.54 9.88 -2.45
CA PHE A 156 4.19 9.07 -1.42
C PHE A 156 5.57 9.61 -1.07
N GLU A 157 6.02 9.28 0.11
CA GLU A 157 7.37 9.54 0.61
C GLU A 157 7.87 8.33 1.40
N PHE A 158 9.17 8.05 1.33
CA PHE A 158 9.81 7.09 2.23
C PHE A 158 10.25 7.80 3.49
N VAL A 159 9.94 7.18 4.64
CA VAL A 159 10.26 7.69 5.99
C VAL A 159 10.96 6.59 6.80
N ASP A 160 11.69 6.99 7.84
CA ASP A 160 12.37 6.03 8.72
C ASP A 160 11.37 5.25 9.59
N SER A 161 10.26 5.88 9.98
CA SER A 161 9.21 5.28 10.79
C SER A 161 7.86 5.92 10.55
N LEU A 162 6.78 5.15 10.77
CA LEU A 162 5.40 5.64 10.71
C LEU A 162 4.98 6.25 12.05
N SER A 163 3.90 7.03 12.04
CA SER A 163 3.30 7.56 13.26
C SER A 163 2.75 6.45 14.15
N GLU A 164 2.74 6.67 15.47
CA GLU A 164 2.07 5.76 16.40
C GLU A 164 0.58 5.65 16.11
N SER A 165 0.01 4.47 16.37
CA SER A 165 -1.42 4.23 16.19
C SER A 165 -1.97 3.33 17.29
N THR A 166 -3.26 3.39 17.52
CA THR A 166 -3.95 2.58 18.53
C THR A 166 -3.93 1.08 18.23
N ARG A 167 -3.88 0.68 16.94
CA ARG A 167 -3.82 -0.72 16.52
C ARG A 167 -2.39 -1.25 16.38
N GLY A 168 -1.43 -0.38 16.07
CA GLY A 168 -0.05 -0.75 15.85
C GLY A 168 0.11 -1.82 14.74
N VAL A 169 0.92 -2.85 15.02
CA VAL A 169 1.23 -3.94 14.10
C VAL A 169 0.23 -5.11 14.13
N GLY A 170 -0.87 -5.01 14.88
CA GLY A 170 -1.92 -6.03 14.95
C GLY A 170 -2.54 -6.29 13.58
N GLY A 171 -2.24 -7.47 12.98
CA GLY A 171 -2.59 -7.82 11.60
C GLY A 171 -3.84 -8.70 11.48
N LEU A 172 -3.81 -9.58 10.47
CA LEU A 172 -4.90 -10.47 10.05
C LEU A 172 -5.53 -11.24 11.25
N GLY A 173 -6.80 -10.94 11.56
CA GLY A 173 -7.57 -11.61 12.61
C GLY A 173 -7.39 -11.07 14.02
N SER A 174 -6.68 -9.96 14.27
CA SER A 174 -6.46 -9.38 15.59
C SER A 174 -7.72 -8.74 16.22
N THR A 175 -8.79 -8.54 15.45
CA THR A 175 -10.06 -7.94 15.92
C THR A 175 -11.08 -8.97 16.41
N GLY A 176 -10.67 -10.22 16.57
CA GLY A 176 -11.51 -11.31 17.12
C GLY A 176 -12.46 -11.93 16.10
N ARG A 177 -12.91 -13.15 16.43
CA ARG A 177 -14.06 -13.80 15.80
C ARG A 177 -15.32 -13.44 16.56
#